data_c650b3c59d5e50fcb52aa931f2da89ba
#
_entry.id   c650b3c59d5e50fcb52aa931f2da89ba
#
_cell.length_a   1.000
_cell.length_b   1.000
_cell.length_c   1.000
_cell.angle_alpha   90.00
_cell.angle_beta   90.00
_cell.angle_gamma   90.00
#
_symmetry.space_group_name_H-M   'P 1'
#
loop_
_entity.id
_entity.type
_entity.pdbx_description
1 polymer ?
#
loop_
_entity_poly.entity_id
_entity_poly.type
_entity_poly.pdbx_seq_one_letter_code
_entity_poly.pdbx_strand_id
1 'polypeptide(L)'
;MNRTIMIIIALLTTAFAVAAEKDVKVYVTNTFDKARKAVPVVVKLDGNTKSAIVNLDNKEIPCQLDDLNDDGLYDELSFVTDMKKKEKLCFDIIMYDEGTPRDYPAVCYGALAIRDRAAKNQKHMPINSVTFPKDSNPYQYIFPHGAVMENDMVGFRAYCDHRQSIDYYGHQQLKADIAETAFYPTAEQKSAGAGDDVLWTGSTPGCGTMHAWDAKKGWTIMYENVRNTTVEVVASGAVRTVLRMTNRAWQPLQAFKPVDVVTTYTLYAGHRDVQVDVKFSKPVAGLPLAIGTVDIADPKGAEEHSDCKGLRASWGNAWAGNNPKVYVQHTVGLAVNIPEEYYKSETRFSDMEKEKVGTYDEKARKLIMPNQALVDIVGTNTDHINYWFAATCDLETFGFKDSKAWFNYVDAWKKELASPAQIDITE
;
A
#
# COMPACT_ATOMS: atom_id res chain seq x y z
N MET A 1 63.67 42.93 37.48
CA MET A 1 62.91 41.65 37.47
C MET A 1 61.99 41.66 36.25
N ASN A 2 62.53 41.12 35.14
CA ASN A 2 61.74 40.98 33.88
C ASN A 2 60.98 39.69 33.89
N ARG A 3 59.63 39.76 33.83
CA ARG A 3 58.77 38.59 33.64
C ARG A 3 58.51 38.45 32.13
N THR A 4 59.12 37.43 31.54
CA THR A 4 58.82 36.97 30.17
C THR A 4 57.51 36.18 30.17
N ILE A 5 56.45 36.69 29.47
CA ILE A 5 55.22 36.00 29.27
C ILE A 5 55.39 35.13 28.03
N MET A 6 55.36 33.83 28.21
CA MET A 6 55.41 32.85 27.12
C MET A 6 53.96 32.59 26.66
N ILE A 7 53.63 33.06 25.46
CA ILE A 7 52.31 32.79 24.83
C ILE A 7 52.45 31.47 24.09
N ILE A 8 51.76 30.42 24.58
CA ILE A 8 51.60 29.14 23.88
C ILE A 8 50.44 29.31 22.92
N ILE A 9 50.71 29.38 21.62
CA ILE A 9 49.69 29.31 20.57
C ILE A 9 49.43 27.81 20.34
N ALA A 10 48.30 27.30 20.83
CA ALA A 10 47.79 25.98 20.46
C ALA A 10 47.19 26.08 19.05
N LEU A 11 47.87 25.52 18.06
CA LEU A 11 47.26 25.24 16.75
C LEU A 11 46.23 24.15 16.92
N LEU A 12 44.95 24.51 16.90
CA LEU A 12 43.89 23.55 16.66
C LEU A 12 43.90 23.17 15.17
N THR A 13 44.46 22.02 14.84
CA THR A 13 44.25 21.37 13.56
C THR A 13 42.84 20.77 13.58
N THR A 14 41.87 21.46 13.00
CA THR A 14 40.60 20.86 12.63
C THR A 14 40.89 19.86 11.52
N ALA A 15 40.94 18.59 11.84
CA ALA A 15 40.86 17.53 10.84
C ALA A 15 39.46 17.62 10.25
N PHE A 16 39.32 18.08 9.03
CA PHE A 16 38.11 17.89 8.25
C PHE A 16 38.06 16.40 7.97
N ALA A 17 37.12 15.69 8.60
CA ALA A 17 36.75 14.35 8.16
C ALA A 17 36.24 14.53 6.72
N VAL A 18 36.88 13.87 5.77
CA VAL A 18 36.33 13.72 4.41
C VAL A 18 35.29 12.64 4.51
N ALA A 19 34.03 12.94 4.12
CA ALA A 19 32.98 11.96 4.06
C ALA A 19 33.48 10.74 3.28
N ALA A 20 33.28 9.55 3.83
CA ALA A 20 33.56 8.33 3.07
C ALA A 20 32.51 8.23 1.97
N GLU A 21 33.00 8.13 0.74
CA GLU A 21 32.19 8.04 -0.48
C GLU A 21 32.30 6.60 -1.00
N LYS A 22 31.13 6.00 -1.29
CA LYS A 22 31.05 4.68 -1.91
C LYS A 22 30.31 4.78 -3.24
N ASP A 23 31.01 4.52 -4.33
CA ASP A 23 30.45 4.45 -5.67
C ASP A 23 29.95 3.04 -5.98
N VAL A 24 28.71 2.95 -6.41
CA VAL A 24 28.07 1.68 -6.78
C VAL A 24 27.41 1.82 -8.15
N LYS A 25 27.62 0.85 -9.03
CA LYS A 25 26.88 0.75 -10.29
C LYS A 25 25.73 -0.23 -10.16
N VAL A 26 24.53 0.22 -10.50
CA VAL A 26 23.33 -0.62 -10.52
C VAL A 26 22.84 -0.79 -11.94
N TYR A 27 22.90 -2.02 -12.41
CA TYR A 27 22.38 -2.39 -13.73
C TYR A 27 20.96 -2.92 -13.59
N VAL A 28 20.03 -2.29 -14.29
CA VAL A 28 18.61 -2.70 -14.30
C VAL A 28 18.28 -3.20 -15.70
N THR A 29 17.82 -4.43 -15.81
CA THR A 29 17.42 -5.05 -17.07
C THR A 29 15.93 -5.28 -17.09
N ASN A 30 15.21 -4.69 -18.04
CA ASN A 30 13.82 -5.01 -18.30
C ASN A 30 13.71 -6.38 -18.95
N THR A 31 13.34 -7.40 -18.18
CA THR A 31 13.17 -8.78 -18.69
C THR A 31 11.89 -8.95 -19.48
N PHE A 32 10.91 -8.02 -19.33
CA PHE A 32 9.64 -8.07 -20.02
C PHE A 32 9.77 -7.72 -21.52
N ASP A 33 8.84 -8.19 -22.34
CA ASP A 33 8.87 -7.98 -23.78
C ASP A 33 8.18 -6.70 -24.26
N LYS A 34 7.82 -5.82 -23.31
CA LYS A 34 7.25 -4.50 -23.54
C LYS A 34 7.99 -3.43 -22.76
N ALA A 35 7.74 -2.16 -23.08
CA ALA A 35 8.16 -1.04 -22.25
C ALA A 35 7.43 -1.07 -20.90
N ARG A 36 8.09 -0.59 -19.86
CA ARG A 36 7.55 -0.48 -18.49
C ARG A 36 7.70 0.94 -18.00
N LYS A 37 6.75 1.37 -17.19
CA LYS A 37 6.77 2.65 -16.50
C LYS A 37 7.12 2.46 -15.03
N ALA A 38 7.83 3.45 -14.49
CA ALA A 38 8.13 3.55 -13.07
C ALA A 38 8.67 2.24 -12.43
N VAL A 39 9.53 1.49 -13.15
CA VAL A 39 10.11 0.24 -12.66
C VAL A 39 10.79 0.48 -11.32
N PRO A 40 10.36 -0.18 -10.21
CA PRO A 40 10.98 0.00 -8.92
C PRO A 40 12.36 -0.65 -8.87
N VAL A 41 13.31 0.08 -8.32
CA VAL A 41 14.67 -0.40 -8.02
C VAL A 41 14.94 -0.17 -6.54
N VAL A 42 15.32 -1.23 -5.85
CA VAL A 42 15.63 -1.19 -4.42
C VAL A 42 17.03 -1.74 -4.19
N VAL A 43 17.86 -0.95 -3.53
CA VAL A 43 19.23 -1.30 -3.14
C VAL A 43 19.28 -1.40 -1.62
N LYS A 44 19.68 -2.56 -1.11
CA LYS A 44 19.88 -2.74 0.33
C LYS A 44 21.15 -2.02 0.79
N LEU A 45 21.06 -1.37 1.94
CA LEU A 45 22.14 -0.63 2.55
C LEU A 45 22.74 -1.38 3.74
N ASP A 46 23.96 -1.05 4.09
CA ASP A 46 24.68 -1.63 5.24
C ASP A 46 24.49 -0.83 6.56
N GLY A 47 23.59 0.17 6.56
CA GLY A 47 23.31 1.07 7.69
C GLY A 47 24.30 2.21 7.88
N ASN A 48 25.38 2.30 7.11
CA ASN A 48 26.32 3.40 7.21
C ASN A 48 25.96 4.60 6.34
N THR A 49 25.14 4.40 5.32
CA THR A 49 24.72 5.45 4.37
C THR A 49 23.81 6.47 5.06
N LYS A 50 24.16 7.76 4.98
CA LYS A 50 23.37 8.90 5.50
C LYS A 50 22.72 9.73 4.39
N SER A 51 23.33 9.75 3.22
CA SER A 51 22.79 10.41 2.03
C SER A 51 23.23 9.68 0.77
N ALA A 52 22.49 9.85 -0.32
CA ALA A 52 22.81 9.23 -1.60
C ALA A 52 22.34 10.08 -2.77
N ILE A 53 23.00 9.90 -3.91
CA ILE A 53 22.63 10.49 -5.20
C ILE A 53 22.57 9.36 -6.22
N VAL A 54 21.50 9.32 -7.00
CA VAL A 54 21.32 8.36 -8.11
C VAL A 54 21.38 9.11 -9.43
N ASN A 55 22.27 8.70 -10.31
CA ASN A 55 22.44 9.29 -11.65
C ASN A 55 22.17 8.27 -12.77
N LEU A 56 21.50 8.73 -13.82
CA LEU A 56 21.36 8.04 -15.09
C LEU A 56 21.86 8.99 -16.18
N ASP A 57 22.90 8.59 -16.94
CA ASP A 57 23.51 9.42 -18.00
C ASP A 57 23.90 10.84 -17.54
N ASN A 58 24.52 10.95 -16.35
CA ASN A 58 24.89 12.20 -15.67
C ASN A 58 23.70 13.11 -15.29
N LYS A 59 22.49 12.57 -15.26
CA LYS A 59 21.31 13.27 -14.79
C LYS A 59 20.86 12.66 -13.47
N GLU A 60 20.79 13.48 -12.43
CA GLU A 60 20.25 13.08 -11.13
C GLU A 60 18.75 12.74 -11.24
N ILE A 61 18.36 11.64 -10.62
CA ILE A 61 16.97 11.19 -10.52
C ILE A 61 16.55 11.11 -9.05
N PRO A 62 15.26 11.35 -8.74
CA PRO A 62 14.76 11.24 -7.38
C PRO A 62 14.98 9.84 -6.81
N CYS A 63 15.48 9.80 -5.58
CA CYS A 63 15.61 8.58 -4.80
C CYS A 63 15.11 8.79 -3.37
N GLN A 64 14.91 7.71 -2.63
CA GLN A 64 14.42 7.74 -1.27
C GLN A 64 15.22 6.75 -0.42
N LEU A 65 15.67 7.22 0.76
CA LEU A 65 16.30 6.39 1.77
C LEU A 65 15.26 6.08 2.86
N ASP A 66 15.09 4.82 3.18
CA ASP A 66 14.10 4.36 4.16
C ASP A 66 14.78 3.61 5.31
N ASP A 67 14.45 4.02 6.54
CA ASP A 67 14.67 3.28 7.78
C ASP A 67 13.43 2.42 8.01
N LEU A 68 13.54 1.13 7.74
CA LEU A 68 12.38 0.23 7.77
C LEU A 68 12.11 -0.36 9.15
N ASN A 69 13.03 -0.20 10.10
CA ASN A 69 12.94 -0.82 11.43
C ASN A 69 12.94 0.20 12.58
N ASP A 70 13.04 1.50 12.25
CA ASP A 70 13.07 2.64 13.18
C ASP A 70 14.26 2.59 14.16
N ASP A 71 15.43 2.15 13.68
CA ASP A 71 16.67 2.13 14.46
C ASP A 71 17.57 3.34 14.20
N GLY A 72 17.18 4.25 13.33
CA GLY A 72 17.90 5.47 12.95
C GLY A 72 18.94 5.25 11.86
N LEU A 73 18.98 4.06 11.25
CA LEU A 73 19.84 3.72 10.12
C LEU A 73 18.98 3.43 8.89
N TYR A 74 19.44 3.83 7.71
CA TYR A 74 18.71 3.53 6.48
C TYR A 74 19.01 2.09 6.03
N ASP A 75 17.94 1.32 5.79
CA ASP A 75 17.97 -0.06 5.33
C ASP A 75 17.99 -0.18 3.81
N GLU A 76 17.31 0.75 3.14
CA GLU A 76 17.11 0.68 1.69
C GLU A 76 17.20 2.07 1.01
N LEU A 77 17.81 2.08 -0.18
CA LEU A 77 17.69 3.14 -1.16
C LEU A 77 16.73 2.67 -2.26
N SER A 78 15.74 3.48 -2.58
CA SER A 78 14.77 3.18 -3.64
C SER A 78 14.68 4.30 -4.67
N PHE A 79 14.39 3.96 -5.92
CA PHE A 79 14.06 4.86 -7.01
C PHE A 79 13.19 4.16 -8.04
N VAL A 80 12.55 4.91 -8.95
CA VAL A 80 11.77 4.37 -10.06
C VAL A 80 12.32 4.88 -11.39
N THR A 81 12.19 4.05 -12.45
CA THR A 81 12.66 4.41 -13.79
C THR A 81 11.77 3.84 -14.89
N ASP A 82 11.59 4.60 -15.97
CA ASP A 82 10.95 4.12 -17.18
C ASP A 82 11.95 3.30 -18.00
N MET A 83 11.50 2.19 -18.58
CA MET A 83 12.35 1.32 -19.38
C MET A 83 11.67 0.92 -20.69
N LYS A 84 12.42 0.91 -21.78
CA LYS A 84 11.98 0.33 -23.05
C LYS A 84 11.98 -1.20 -22.96
N LYS A 85 11.35 -1.84 -23.95
CA LYS A 85 11.41 -3.31 -24.11
C LYS A 85 12.86 -3.80 -24.13
N LYS A 86 13.16 -4.78 -23.25
CA LYS A 86 14.49 -5.44 -23.19
C LYS A 86 15.67 -4.47 -22.97
N GLU A 87 15.40 -3.28 -22.46
CA GLU A 87 16.44 -2.29 -22.17
C GLU A 87 17.24 -2.69 -20.94
N LYS A 88 18.51 -2.34 -20.96
CA LYS A 88 19.41 -2.40 -19.82
C LYS A 88 19.91 -0.99 -19.55
N LEU A 89 19.67 -0.47 -18.35
CA LEU A 89 20.16 0.82 -17.87
C LEU A 89 21.27 0.61 -16.83
N CYS A 90 22.19 1.55 -16.75
CA CYS A 90 23.25 1.59 -15.73
C CYS A 90 23.10 2.87 -14.93
N PHE A 91 22.90 2.74 -13.64
CA PHE A 91 22.81 3.86 -12.70
C PHE A 91 24.12 3.98 -11.91
N ASP A 92 24.63 5.19 -11.81
CA ASP A 92 25.73 5.53 -10.92
C ASP A 92 25.13 6.03 -9.60
N ILE A 93 25.38 5.30 -8.50
CA ILE A 93 24.90 5.64 -7.17
C ILE A 93 26.10 6.02 -6.31
N ILE A 94 26.06 7.23 -5.78
CA ILE A 94 27.06 7.76 -4.84
C ILE A 94 26.42 7.78 -3.46
N MET A 95 26.99 7.06 -2.51
CA MET A 95 26.53 6.98 -1.12
C MET A 95 27.54 7.62 -0.19
N TYR A 96 27.06 8.39 0.79
CA TYR A 96 27.87 9.09 1.77
C TYR A 96 27.50 8.64 3.18
N ASP A 97 28.49 8.54 4.06
CA ASP A 97 28.32 8.27 5.50
C ASP A 97 28.05 9.55 6.32
N GLU A 98 27.92 10.68 5.66
CA GLU A 98 27.60 11.99 6.23
C GLU A 98 26.44 12.66 5.47
N GLY A 99 25.96 13.79 6.00
CA GLY A 99 24.92 14.60 5.39
C GLY A 99 23.50 14.13 5.71
N THR A 100 22.58 14.60 4.91
CA THR A 100 21.14 14.28 4.98
C THR A 100 20.65 13.88 3.59
N PRO A 101 19.60 13.04 3.49
CA PRO A 101 18.99 12.72 2.22
C PRO A 101 18.61 13.98 1.43
N ARG A 102 18.67 13.91 0.11
CA ARG A 102 18.15 14.95 -0.77
C ARG A 102 16.66 15.13 -0.57
N ASP A 103 16.21 16.36 -0.53
CA ASP A 103 14.79 16.70 -0.45
C ASP A 103 14.21 16.79 -1.87
N TYR A 104 13.61 15.69 -2.33
CA TYR A 104 12.86 15.66 -3.59
C TYR A 104 11.37 15.89 -3.31
N PRO A 105 10.62 16.50 -4.26
CA PRO A 105 9.18 16.63 -4.12
C PRO A 105 8.53 15.26 -3.85
N ALA A 106 7.75 15.18 -2.78
CA ALA A 106 7.03 13.96 -2.44
C ALA A 106 5.95 13.66 -3.49
N VAL A 107 6.00 12.46 -4.06
CA VAL A 107 4.98 11.92 -4.97
C VAL A 107 4.08 10.94 -4.23
N CYS A 108 4.60 10.30 -3.18
CA CYS A 108 3.89 9.35 -2.36
C CYS A 108 3.63 9.94 -0.97
N TYR A 109 2.45 9.69 -0.44
CA TYR A 109 2.01 10.18 0.86
C TYR A 109 1.49 9.04 1.73
N GLY A 110 2.02 8.93 2.94
CA GLY A 110 1.54 8.02 3.98
C GLY A 110 1.18 8.81 5.23
N ALA A 111 0.03 8.51 5.84
CA ALA A 111 -0.39 9.19 7.06
C ALA A 111 -1.19 8.30 8.00
N LEU A 112 -0.99 8.58 9.27
CA LEU A 112 -1.73 8.02 10.39
C LEU A 112 -1.93 9.14 11.42
N ALA A 113 -3.14 9.30 11.95
CA ALA A 113 -3.40 10.36 12.92
C ALA A 113 -4.38 9.92 14.01
N ILE A 114 -4.14 10.37 15.23
CA ILE A 114 -5.10 10.26 16.31
C ILE A 114 -6.12 11.40 16.17
N ARG A 115 -7.41 11.04 16.24
CA ARG A 115 -8.50 12.00 16.20
C ARG A 115 -8.52 12.83 17.49
N ASP A 116 -8.30 14.11 17.36
CA ASP A 116 -8.54 15.05 18.47
C ASP A 116 -10.01 15.48 18.51
N ARG A 117 -10.78 14.92 19.45
CA ARG A 117 -12.19 15.26 19.64
C ARG A 117 -12.40 16.56 20.40
N ALA A 118 -11.38 17.05 21.10
CA ALA A 118 -11.44 18.30 21.86
C ALA A 118 -11.19 19.53 20.98
N ALA A 119 -10.55 19.35 19.82
CA ALA A 119 -10.25 20.45 18.92
C ALA A 119 -11.50 20.91 18.16
N LYS A 120 -11.90 22.16 18.36
CA LYS A 120 -13.03 22.78 17.63
C LYS A 120 -12.88 22.74 16.09
N ASN A 121 -11.66 22.57 15.59
CA ASN A 121 -11.33 22.62 14.17
C ASN A 121 -10.92 21.24 13.61
N GLN A 122 -11.28 20.13 14.25
CA GLN A 122 -10.91 18.77 13.83
C GLN A 122 -9.41 18.61 13.55
N LYS A 123 -8.57 19.26 14.34
CA LYS A 123 -7.12 19.06 14.25
C LYS A 123 -6.81 17.63 14.68
N HIS A 124 -6.18 16.88 13.81
CA HIS A 124 -5.74 15.54 14.10
C HIS A 124 -4.26 15.57 14.46
N MET A 125 -3.87 14.68 15.36
CA MET A 125 -2.46 14.56 15.79
C MET A 125 -1.76 13.53 14.90
N PRO A 126 -0.88 13.93 14.00
CA PRO A 126 -0.13 12.98 13.18
C PRO A 126 0.79 12.13 14.07
N ILE A 127 0.85 10.84 13.75
CA ILE A 127 1.71 9.85 14.41
C ILE A 127 2.27 8.91 13.34
N ASN A 128 3.40 8.26 13.60
CA ASN A 128 3.95 7.27 12.69
C ASN A 128 3.52 5.84 13.08
N SER A 129 3.21 5.59 14.34
CA SER A 129 2.86 4.26 14.83
C SER A 129 1.86 4.33 15.97
N VAL A 130 1.01 3.28 16.07
CA VAL A 130 0.10 3.09 17.19
C VAL A 130 -0.18 1.61 17.41
N THR A 131 -0.24 1.18 18.68
CA THR A 131 -0.59 -0.19 19.07
C THR A 131 -1.92 -0.22 19.81
N PHE A 132 -2.81 -1.09 19.37
CA PHE A 132 -4.13 -1.33 19.98
C PHE A 132 -4.19 -2.72 20.62
N PRO A 133 -4.60 -2.85 21.88
CA PRO A 133 -4.89 -4.14 22.50
C PRO A 133 -6.17 -4.75 21.89
N LYS A 134 -6.32 -6.07 22.01
CA LYS A 134 -7.41 -6.89 21.47
C LYS A 134 -8.82 -6.27 21.65
N ASP A 135 -9.10 -5.78 22.85
CA ASP A 135 -10.44 -5.33 23.24
C ASP A 135 -10.71 -3.85 22.93
N SER A 136 -9.82 -3.21 22.17
CA SER A 136 -10.01 -1.81 21.74
C SER A 136 -10.71 -1.71 20.39
N ASN A 137 -11.44 -0.63 20.19
CA ASN A 137 -12.00 -0.28 18.89
C ASN A 137 -11.30 0.98 18.34
N PRO A 138 -10.23 0.82 17.56
CA PRO A 138 -9.44 1.96 17.04
C PRO A 138 -10.21 2.84 16.06
N TYR A 139 -11.24 2.32 15.42
CA TYR A 139 -12.05 3.02 14.41
C TYR A 139 -12.51 4.42 14.85
N GLN A 140 -12.80 4.59 16.17
CA GLN A 140 -13.27 5.85 16.71
C GLN A 140 -12.15 6.85 17.03
N TYR A 141 -10.91 6.37 17.16
CA TYR A 141 -9.78 7.16 17.64
C TYR A 141 -8.80 7.52 16.52
N ILE A 142 -8.81 6.78 15.44
CA ILE A 142 -7.94 7.04 14.29
C ILE A 142 -8.70 7.83 13.22
N PHE A 143 -7.99 8.77 12.60
CA PHE A 143 -8.51 9.55 11.49
C PHE A 143 -7.64 9.33 10.25
N PRO A 144 -8.23 9.06 9.10
CA PRO A 144 -9.65 8.81 8.78
C PRO A 144 -10.06 7.33 8.97
N HIS A 145 -10.05 6.79 10.18
CA HIS A 145 -10.37 5.42 10.58
C HIS A 145 -9.30 4.36 10.23
N GLY A 146 -8.23 4.75 9.59
CA GLY A 146 -7.15 3.90 9.15
C GLY A 146 -5.89 4.67 8.81
N ALA A 147 -4.81 3.95 8.49
CA ALA A 147 -3.64 4.52 7.85
C ALA A 147 -3.93 4.71 6.36
N VAL A 148 -3.46 5.82 5.78
CA VAL A 148 -3.59 6.09 4.35
C VAL A 148 -2.25 5.95 3.65
N MET A 149 -2.29 5.49 2.41
CA MET A 149 -1.20 5.47 1.45
C MET A 149 -1.71 5.99 0.11
N GLU A 150 -0.94 6.85 -0.52
CA GLU A 150 -1.32 7.54 -1.74
C GLU A 150 -0.10 7.78 -2.61
N ASN A 151 -0.28 7.83 -3.90
CA ASN A 151 0.67 8.36 -4.86
C ASN A 151 -0.06 9.28 -5.86
N ASP A 152 0.57 9.59 -6.98
CA ASP A 152 0.00 10.42 -8.04
C ASP A 152 -1.17 9.76 -8.79
N MET A 153 -1.41 8.44 -8.65
CA MET A 153 -2.43 7.69 -9.40
C MET A 153 -3.60 7.22 -8.55
N VAL A 154 -3.34 6.78 -7.31
CA VAL A 154 -4.32 6.10 -6.45
C VAL A 154 -4.12 6.44 -5.00
N GLY A 155 -5.20 6.39 -4.22
CA GLY A 155 -5.16 6.47 -2.77
C GLY A 155 -5.87 5.28 -2.12
N PHE A 156 -5.34 4.80 -1.01
CA PHE A 156 -5.92 3.71 -0.23
C PHE A 156 -5.93 4.04 1.24
N ARG A 157 -6.91 3.47 1.95
CA ARG A 157 -6.99 3.48 3.40
C ARG A 157 -7.01 2.07 3.94
N ALA A 158 -6.05 1.73 4.79
CA ALA A 158 -6.03 0.48 5.52
C ALA A 158 -6.72 0.68 6.87
N TYR A 159 -7.92 0.12 7.06
CA TYR A 159 -8.66 0.25 8.33
C TYR A 159 -7.86 -0.32 9.50
N CYS A 160 -7.85 0.40 10.65
CA CYS A 160 -7.10 -0.02 11.83
C CYS A 160 -7.85 -1.01 12.73
N ASP A 161 -9.12 -1.29 12.47
CA ASP A 161 -9.89 -2.25 13.25
C ASP A 161 -9.60 -3.71 12.81
N HIS A 162 -10.29 -4.66 13.44
CA HIS A 162 -10.09 -6.09 13.17
C HIS A 162 -10.32 -6.51 11.71
N ARG A 163 -11.04 -5.73 10.92
CA ARG A 163 -11.26 -5.99 9.49
C ARG A 163 -9.98 -5.84 8.67
N GLN A 164 -9.21 -4.81 8.97
CA GLN A 164 -8.03 -4.38 8.21
C GLN A 164 -8.30 -4.31 6.69
N SER A 165 -9.57 -4.08 6.33
CA SER A 165 -10.01 -3.92 4.95
C SER A 165 -9.26 -2.77 4.28
N ILE A 166 -8.90 -2.94 3.02
CA ILE A 166 -8.32 -1.85 2.22
C ILE A 166 -9.44 -1.14 1.48
N ASP A 167 -9.55 0.15 1.70
CA ASP A 167 -10.51 1.04 1.05
C ASP A 167 -9.86 1.82 -0.08
N TYR A 168 -10.64 2.37 -1.02
CA TYR A 168 -10.14 3.03 -2.21
C TYR A 168 -10.62 4.48 -2.32
N TYR A 169 -9.66 5.37 -2.51
CA TYR A 169 -9.84 6.77 -2.82
C TYR A 169 -9.44 7.01 -4.27
N GLY A 170 -10.41 7.36 -5.13
CA GLY A 170 -10.20 7.59 -6.55
C GLY A 170 -9.73 9.01 -6.82
N HIS A 171 -8.70 9.18 -7.65
CA HIS A 171 -8.20 10.48 -8.09
C HIS A 171 -8.91 10.96 -9.35
N GLN A 172 -9.05 12.28 -9.53
CA GLN A 172 -9.48 12.87 -10.80
C GLN A 172 -8.28 13.18 -11.70
N GLN A 173 -7.13 13.52 -11.12
CA GLN A 173 -5.91 13.95 -11.80
C GLN A 173 -4.73 13.14 -11.29
N LEU A 174 -3.63 13.12 -12.04
CA LEU A 174 -2.35 12.53 -11.60
C LEU A 174 -1.71 13.42 -10.53
N LYS A 175 -2.25 13.38 -9.31
CA LYS A 175 -1.81 14.16 -8.16
C LYS A 175 -2.27 13.52 -6.86
N ALA A 176 -1.38 13.39 -5.90
CA ALA A 176 -1.75 13.07 -4.52
C ALA A 176 -2.48 14.26 -3.88
N ASP A 177 -3.64 14.03 -3.25
CA ASP A 177 -4.45 15.09 -2.64
C ASP A 177 -5.11 14.72 -1.29
N ILE A 178 -4.88 13.50 -0.76
CA ILE A 178 -5.42 13.09 0.56
C ILE A 178 -4.87 13.95 1.69
N ALA A 179 -3.64 14.45 1.57
CA ALA A 179 -3.10 15.40 2.56
C ALA A 179 -3.96 16.66 2.71
N GLU A 180 -4.60 17.11 1.62
CA GLU A 180 -5.47 18.30 1.58
C GLU A 180 -6.93 17.97 1.87
N THR A 181 -7.40 16.79 1.42
CA THR A 181 -8.81 16.37 1.51
C THR A 181 -9.13 15.54 2.76
N ALA A 182 -8.09 14.99 3.38
CA ALA A 182 -8.20 14.10 4.53
C ALA A 182 -9.15 12.91 4.27
N PHE A 183 -9.14 12.38 3.04
CA PHE A 183 -10.00 11.30 2.55
C PHE A 183 -11.49 11.68 2.34
N TYR A 184 -11.90 12.86 2.77
CA TYR A 184 -13.29 13.33 2.71
C TYR A 184 -13.34 14.74 2.11
N PRO A 185 -13.18 14.89 0.79
CA PRO A 185 -13.14 16.19 0.12
C PRO A 185 -14.47 16.93 0.24
N THR A 186 -14.39 18.24 0.34
CA THR A 186 -15.56 19.11 0.24
C THR A 186 -16.06 19.19 -1.21
N ALA A 187 -17.27 19.73 -1.41
CA ALA A 187 -17.81 19.94 -2.74
C ALA A 187 -16.93 20.87 -3.59
N GLU A 188 -16.35 21.91 -2.96
CA GLU A 188 -15.42 22.83 -3.59
C GLU A 188 -14.13 22.14 -4.03
N GLN A 189 -13.56 21.27 -3.17
CA GLN A 189 -12.36 20.49 -3.49
C GLN A 189 -12.63 19.54 -4.68
N LYS A 190 -13.76 18.81 -4.66
CA LYS A 190 -14.18 17.94 -5.78
C LYS A 190 -14.33 18.74 -7.09
N SER A 191 -14.95 19.92 -7.02
CA SER A 191 -15.10 20.80 -8.18
C SER A 191 -13.76 21.34 -8.70
N ALA A 192 -12.75 21.43 -7.83
CA ALA A 192 -11.39 21.83 -8.18
C ALA A 192 -10.52 20.65 -8.67
N GLY A 193 -11.09 19.43 -8.77
CA GLY A 193 -10.40 18.26 -9.29
C GLY A 193 -9.80 17.34 -8.26
N ALA A 194 -10.19 17.46 -6.97
CA ALA A 194 -9.81 16.49 -5.95
C ALA A 194 -10.51 15.16 -6.17
N GLY A 195 -9.91 14.09 -5.65
CA GLY A 195 -10.48 12.75 -5.64
C GLY A 195 -11.73 12.60 -4.77
N ASP A 196 -12.15 11.37 -4.54
CA ASP A 196 -13.27 11.03 -3.64
C ASP A 196 -13.11 9.64 -3.03
N ASP A 197 -13.76 9.40 -1.88
CA ASP A 197 -14.05 8.06 -1.37
C ASP A 197 -15.09 7.41 -2.30
N VAL A 198 -14.77 6.28 -2.91
CA VAL A 198 -15.58 5.68 -4.00
C VAL A 198 -16.06 4.26 -3.73
N LEU A 199 -15.67 3.65 -2.58
CA LEU A 199 -15.86 2.23 -2.36
C LEU A 199 -16.47 1.90 -0.99
N TRP A 200 -17.51 1.07 -0.99
CA TRP A 200 -18.00 0.39 0.21
C TRP A 200 -17.23 -0.91 0.45
N THR A 201 -16.43 -0.97 1.50
CA THR A 201 -15.68 -2.18 1.85
C THR A 201 -16.44 -3.14 2.76
N GLY A 202 -17.31 -2.62 3.64
CA GLY A 202 -18.02 -3.43 4.63
C GLY A 202 -17.08 -4.26 5.51
N SER A 203 -17.53 -5.45 5.91
CA SER A 203 -16.72 -6.45 6.62
C SER A 203 -16.16 -7.49 5.63
N THR A 204 -15.28 -7.05 4.74
CA THR A 204 -14.69 -7.84 3.66
C THR A 204 -13.19 -7.52 3.53
N PRO A 205 -12.45 -8.18 2.64
CA PRO A 205 -11.06 -7.82 2.34
C PRO A 205 -10.86 -6.41 1.75
N GLY A 206 -11.94 -5.74 1.27
CA GLY A 206 -11.83 -4.47 0.55
C GLY A 206 -11.13 -4.64 -0.80
N CYS A 207 -10.00 -3.97 -1.03
CA CYS A 207 -9.25 -4.08 -2.29
C CYS A 207 -8.24 -5.22 -2.31
N GLY A 208 -8.01 -5.96 -1.20
CA GLY A 208 -6.98 -7.00 -1.28
C GLY A 208 -6.41 -7.50 0.06
N THR A 209 -7.07 -7.28 1.19
CA THR A 209 -6.58 -7.80 2.48
C THR A 209 -6.62 -9.33 2.51
N MET A 210 -5.57 -9.94 3.09
CA MET A 210 -5.55 -11.36 3.42
C MET A 210 -6.29 -11.60 4.75
N HIS A 211 -7.17 -12.60 4.77
CA HIS A 211 -7.81 -13.12 5.97
C HIS A 211 -7.58 -14.64 6.08
N ALA A 212 -7.96 -15.29 7.19
CA ALA A 212 -8.13 -16.73 7.19
C ALA A 212 -9.49 -17.12 6.59
N TRP A 213 -9.64 -18.38 6.24
CA TRP A 213 -10.86 -18.93 5.65
C TRP A 213 -11.46 -20.05 6.52
N ASP A 214 -12.73 -19.91 6.88
CA ASP A 214 -13.51 -20.95 7.51
C ASP A 214 -14.32 -21.72 6.45
N ALA A 215 -13.79 -22.82 5.99
CA ALA A 215 -14.45 -23.64 4.97
C ALA A 215 -15.80 -24.22 5.41
N LYS A 216 -16.06 -24.33 6.73
CA LYS A 216 -17.34 -24.83 7.25
C LYS A 216 -18.43 -23.78 7.19
N LYS A 217 -18.07 -22.53 7.43
CA LYS A 217 -18.99 -21.38 7.38
C LYS A 217 -19.08 -20.77 5.98
N GLY A 218 -18.09 -21.03 5.12
CA GLY A 218 -17.95 -20.33 3.85
C GLY A 218 -17.73 -18.83 4.03
N TRP A 219 -16.87 -18.44 5.01
CA TRP A 219 -16.66 -17.05 5.37
C TRP A 219 -15.21 -16.76 5.72
N THR A 220 -14.79 -15.51 5.56
CA THR A 220 -13.47 -15.06 6.01
C THR A 220 -13.42 -14.86 7.52
N ILE A 221 -12.26 -15.15 8.12
CA ILE A 221 -11.96 -14.86 9.52
C ILE A 221 -10.92 -13.77 9.56
N MET A 222 -11.29 -12.63 10.10
CA MET A 222 -10.47 -11.42 10.18
C MET A 222 -9.50 -11.48 11.38
N TYR A 223 -9.05 -10.34 11.86
CA TYR A 223 -8.04 -10.25 12.92
C TYR A 223 -8.65 -10.02 14.32
N GLU A 224 -9.82 -10.64 14.61
CA GLU A 224 -10.49 -10.49 15.92
C GLU A 224 -9.73 -11.16 17.06
N ASN A 225 -9.11 -12.31 16.82
CA ASN A 225 -8.40 -13.07 17.84
C ASN A 225 -6.88 -12.84 17.76
N VAL A 226 -6.48 -11.65 18.18
CA VAL A 226 -5.08 -11.19 18.29
C VAL A 226 -4.79 -10.77 19.73
N ARG A 227 -3.53 -10.69 20.14
CA ARG A 227 -3.15 -10.05 21.41
C ARG A 227 -3.18 -8.52 21.27
N ASN A 228 -2.60 -8.01 20.23
CA ASN A 228 -2.62 -6.60 19.83
C ASN A 228 -2.37 -6.46 18.34
N THR A 229 -2.71 -5.28 17.81
CA THR A 229 -2.38 -4.85 16.44
C THR A 229 -1.58 -3.56 16.51
N THR A 230 -0.44 -3.51 15.83
CA THR A 230 0.32 -2.28 15.59
C THR A 230 0.13 -1.86 14.13
N VAL A 231 -0.09 -0.56 13.91
CA VAL A 231 -0.21 0.06 12.59
C VAL A 231 0.86 1.13 12.48
N GLU A 232 1.62 1.13 11.38
CA GLU A 232 2.78 2.00 11.18
C GLU A 232 2.79 2.59 9.77
N VAL A 233 3.13 3.86 9.66
CA VAL A 233 3.62 4.49 8.44
C VAL A 233 5.14 4.42 8.50
N VAL A 234 5.71 3.47 7.76
CA VAL A 234 7.14 3.16 7.80
C VAL A 234 7.93 4.10 6.90
N ALA A 235 7.39 4.40 5.72
CA ALA A 235 8.01 5.30 4.77
C ALA A 235 6.97 6.11 3.99
N SER A 236 7.33 7.33 3.62
CA SER A 236 6.53 8.25 2.79
C SER A 236 7.48 9.27 2.15
N GLY A 237 7.40 9.48 0.83
CA GLY A 237 8.35 10.39 0.18
C GLY A 237 8.25 10.45 -1.34
N ALA A 238 9.40 10.66 -1.98
CA ALA A 238 9.46 10.90 -3.43
C ALA A 238 9.18 9.65 -4.28
N VAL A 239 9.40 8.44 -3.73
CA VAL A 239 9.44 7.21 -4.51
C VAL A 239 8.39 6.20 -4.09
N ARG A 240 8.15 6.05 -2.79
CA ARG A 240 7.18 5.08 -2.28
C ARG A 240 6.59 5.46 -0.93
N THR A 241 5.43 4.90 -0.64
CA THR A 241 4.86 4.81 0.70
C THR A 241 4.87 3.35 1.16
N VAL A 242 5.25 3.13 2.42
CA VAL A 242 5.25 1.82 3.06
C VAL A 242 4.40 1.89 4.33
N LEU A 243 3.33 1.08 4.39
CA LEU A 243 2.55 0.85 5.59
C LEU A 243 2.84 -0.55 6.12
N ARG A 244 2.80 -0.70 7.45
CA ARG A 244 2.95 -2.00 8.11
C ARG A 244 1.86 -2.22 9.14
N MET A 245 1.29 -3.43 9.13
CA MET A 245 0.37 -3.91 10.16
C MET A 245 0.94 -5.16 10.80
N THR A 246 1.11 -5.14 12.13
CA THR A 246 1.62 -6.27 12.90
C THR A 246 0.54 -6.79 13.83
N ASN A 247 0.08 -8.01 13.59
CA ASN A 247 -0.92 -8.71 14.40
C ASN A 247 -0.22 -9.74 15.27
N ARG A 248 -0.12 -9.50 16.56
CA ARG A 248 0.56 -10.41 17.51
C ARG A 248 -0.37 -11.50 18.00
N ALA A 249 0.13 -12.74 17.99
CA ALA A 249 -0.56 -13.93 18.48
C ALA A 249 -1.94 -14.14 17.83
N TRP A 250 -2.05 -13.92 16.52
CA TRP A 250 -3.27 -14.20 15.76
C TRP A 250 -3.61 -15.69 15.75
N GLN A 251 -4.82 -16.03 16.18
CA GLN A 251 -5.32 -17.40 16.20
C GLN A 251 -6.73 -17.44 15.58
N PRO A 252 -6.83 -17.49 14.22
CA PRO A 252 -8.12 -17.45 13.54
C PRO A 252 -8.99 -18.68 13.82
N LEU A 253 -8.37 -19.84 14.01
CA LEU A 253 -9.05 -21.11 14.28
C LEU A 253 -8.39 -21.81 15.48
N GLN A 254 -9.20 -22.37 16.39
CA GLN A 254 -8.68 -23.06 17.60
C GLN A 254 -7.74 -24.22 17.28
N ALA A 255 -7.90 -24.86 16.11
CA ALA A 255 -7.02 -25.95 15.68
C ALA A 255 -5.57 -25.53 15.41
N PHE A 256 -5.32 -24.24 15.24
CA PHE A 256 -3.98 -23.69 14.93
C PHE A 256 -3.39 -22.96 16.14
N LYS A 257 -2.08 -23.08 16.31
CA LYS A 257 -1.37 -22.31 17.33
C LYS A 257 -1.30 -20.85 16.94
N PRO A 258 -1.34 -19.91 17.90
CA PRO A 258 -1.17 -18.49 17.61
C PRO A 258 0.13 -18.21 16.83
N VAL A 259 0.06 -17.25 15.91
CA VAL A 259 1.18 -16.82 15.05
C VAL A 259 1.18 -15.30 14.98
N ASP A 260 2.36 -14.69 14.94
CA ASP A 260 2.45 -13.27 14.61
C ASP A 260 2.39 -13.12 13.09
N VAL A 261 1.66 -12.12 12.63
CA VAL A 261 1.49 -11.77 11.21
C VAL A 261 1.94 -10.34 11.01
N VAL A 262 2.90 -10.14 10.12
CA VAL A 262 3.36 -8.83 9.68
C VAL A 262 2.96 -8.66 8.21
N THR A 263 2.09 -7.70 7.94
CA THR A 263 1.67 -7.34 6.57
C THR A 263 2.27 -6.00 6.22
N THR A 264 3.06 -5.94 5.16
CA THR A 264 3.65 -4.72 4.63
C THR A 264 3.02 -4.40 3.28
N TYR A 265 2.53 -3.19 3.13
CA TYR A 265 1.97 -2.64 1.89
C TYR A 265 2.94 -1.63 1.33
N THR A 266 3.35 -1.79 0.07
CA THR A 266 4.25 -0.85 -0.62
C THR A 266 3.59 -0.32 -1.88
N LEU A 267 3.42 0.99 -1.95
CA LEU A 267 2.89 1.72 -3.10
C LEU A 267 3.98 2.62 -3.67
N TYR A 268 4.35 2.40 -4.93
CA TYR A 268 5.37 3.19 -5.63
C TYR A 268 4.76 4.34 -6.44
N ALA A 269 5.50 5.41 -6.64
CA ALA A 269 5.17 6.50 -7.55
C ALA A 269 4.91 5.97 -8.97
N GLY A 270 3.85 6.46 -9.63
CA GLY A 270 3.47 6.03 -10.97
C GLY A 270 2.83 4.64 -11.07
N HIS A 271 2.54 3.98 -9.95
CA HIS A 271 1.87 2.68 -9.87
C HIS A 271 0.43 2.81 -9.41
N ARG A 272 -0.48 1.98 -9.97
CA ARG A 272 -1.83 1.82 -9.43
C ARG A 272 -2.01 0.55 -8.61
N ASP A 273 -0.97 -0.25 -8.50
CA ASP A 273 -0.92 -1.47 -7.74
C ASP A 273 -0.11 -1.33 -6.46
N VAL A 274 -0.50 -2.07 -5.45
CA VAL A 274 0.18 -2.19 -4.17
C VAL A 274 0.76 -3.58 -4.06
N GLN A 275 2.05 -3.65 -3.75
CA GLN A 275 2.70 -4.89 -3.35
C GLN A 275 2.36 -5.19 -1.90
N VAL A 276 1.96 -6.42 -1.61
CA VAL A 276 1.67 -6.89 -0.26
C VAL A 276 2.61 -8.02 0.09
N ASP A 277 3.36 -7.83 1.17
CA ASP A 277 4.27 -8.82 1.74
C ASP A 277 3.74 -9.26 3.11
N VAL A 278 3.43 -10.54 3.27
CA VAL A 278 2.91 -11.11 4.51
C VAL A 278 3.90 -12.11 5.08
N LYS A 279 4.40 -11.82 6.27
CA LYS A 279 5.31 -12.69 7.03
C LYS A 279 4.65 -13.22 8.27
N PHE A 280 4.78 -14.52 8.48
CA PHE A 280 4.35 -15.20 9.69
C PHE A 280 5.57 -15.53 10.56
N SER A 281 5.44 -15.46 11.87
CA SER A 281 6.54 -15.79 12.78
C SER A 281 6.97 -17.27 12.74
N LYS A 282 6.21 -18.11 12.04
CA LYS A 282 6.46 -19.53 11.75
C LYS A 282 5.59 -19.98 10.57
N PRO A 283 5.94 -21.07 9.87
CA PRO A 283 5.11 -21.63 8.81
C PRO A 283 3.68 -21.94 9.28
N VAL A 284 2.70 -21.58 8.45
CA VAL A 284 1.24 -21.74 8.72
C VAL A 284 0.63 -22.90 7.93
N ALA A 285 1.39 -23.98 7.77
CA ALA A 285 0.97 -25.16 7.01
C ALA A 285 -0.45 -25.62 7.39
N GLY A 286 -1.30 -25.78 6.38
CA GLY A 286 -2.67 -26.27 6.55
C GLY A 286 -3.67 -25.22 7.06
N LEU A 287 -3.25 -23.97 7.36
CA LEU A 287 -4.19 -22.88 7.64
C LEU A 287 -4.78 -22.37 6.31
N PRO A 288 -6.07 -22.51 6.07
CA PRO A 288 -6.67 -21.92 4.88
C PRO A 288 -6.68 -20.40 4.99
N LEU A 289 -6.20 -19.74 3.95
CA LEU A 289 -6.19 -18.28 3.83
C LEU A 289 -7.07 -17.85 2.66
N ALA A 290 -7.55 -16.63 2.69
CA ALA A 290 -8.35 -16.02 1.64
C ALA A 290 -7.80 -14.64 1.32
N ILE A 291 -7.53 -14.38 0.05
CA ILE A 291 -7.12 -13.08 -0.48
C ILE A 291 -8.14 -12.71 -1.55
N GLY A 292 -8.63 -11.48 -1.55
CA GLY A 292 -9.63 -11.10 -2.54
C GLY A 292 -10.12 -9.69 -2.40
N THR A 293 -11.21 -9.38 -3.08
CA THR A 293 -11.82 -8.05 -3.08
C THR A 293 -13.23 -8.07 -2.52
N VAL A 294 -13.72 -6.92 -2.10
CA VAL A 294 -15.16 -6.75 -1.93
C VAL A 294 -15.85 -7.11 -3.25
N ASP A 295 -16.95 -7.83 -3.18
CA ASP A 295 -17.85 -8.03 -4.33
C ASP A 295 -18.68 -6.76 -4.48
N ILE A 296 -18.52 -6.06 -5.61
CA ILE A 296 -19.12 -4.75 -5.82
C ILE A 296 -20.64 -4.84 -5.77
N ALA A 297 -21.27 -4.02 -4.92
CA ALA A 297 -22.71 -4.01 -4.71
C ALA A 297 -23.47 -3.32 -5.85
N ASP A 298 -23.22 -3.73 -7.09
CA ASP A 298 -23.91 -3.22 -8.27
C ASP A 298 -25.27 -3.88 -8.45
N PRO A 299 -26.41 -3.13 -8.48
CA PRO A 299 -27.73 -3.69 -8.70
C PRO A 299 -27.89 -4.42 -10.04
N LYS A 300 -27.08 -4.09 -11.03
CA LYS A 300 -27.05 -4.76 -12.34
C LYS A 300 -26.12 -5.96 -12.38
N GLY A 301 -25.33 -6.15 -11.31
CA GLY A 301 -24.26 -7.12 -11.22
C GLY A 301 -22.95 -6.56 -11.78
N ALA A 302 -21.86 -6.73 -11.05
CA ALA A 302 -20.53 -6.41 -11.52
C ALA A 302 -20.07 -7.39 -12.60
N GLU A 303 -19.29 -6.92 -13.56
CA GLU A 303 -18.56 -7.78 -14.48
C GLU A 303 -17.33 -8.35 -13.77
N GLU A 304 -17.01 -9.61 -14.05
CA GLU A 304 -15.91 -10.31 -13.41
C GLU A 304 -14.97 -10.91 -14.44
N HIS A 305 -13.71 -11.01 -14.06
CA HIS A 305 -12.66 -11.62 -14.86
C HIS A 305 -11.74 -12.44 -13.93
N SER A 306 -11.43 -13.68 -14.35
CA SER A 306 -10.50 -14.54 -13.66
C SER A 306 -9.78 -15.45 -14.65
N ASP A 307 -8.53 -15.76 -14.37
CA ASP A 307 -7.80 -16.80 -15.10
C ASP A 307 -7.78 -18.15 -14.37
N CYS A 308 -8.44 -18.24 -13.22
CA CYS A 308 -8.44 -19.40 -12.32
C CYS A 308 -7.02 -19.84 -11.90
N LYS A 309 -6.09 -18.89 -11.82
CA LYS A 309 -4.67 -19.07 -11.49
C LYS A 309 -4.12 -17.93 -10.64
N GLY A 310 -5.00 -17.29 -9.84
CA GLY A 310 -4.63 -16.23 -8.92
C GLY A 310 -4.83 -14.80 -9.44
N LEU A 311 -5.21 -14.58 -10.70
CA LEU A 311 -5.72 -13.28 -11.14
C LEU A 311 -7.23 -13.25 -11.02
N ARG A 312 -7.75 -12.30 -10.26
CA ARG A 312 -9.17 -12.03 -10.16
C ARG A 312 -9.44 -10.54 -10.21
N ALA A 313 -10.41 -10.12 -11.02
CA ALA A 313 -10.79 -8.72 -11.17
C ALA A 313 -12.30 -8.57 -11.29
N SER A 314 -12.79 -7.37 -10.96
CA SER A 314 -14.19 -6.97 -11.10
C SER A 314 -14.29 -5.53 -11.62
N TRP A 315 -15.46 -5.21 -12.18
CA TRP A 315 -15.80 -3.88 -12.68
C TRP A 315 -17.28 -3.65 -12.48
N GLY A 316 -17.68 -2.59 -11.79
CA GLY A 316 -19.08 -2.31 -11.52
C GLY A 316 -19.31 -1.00 -10.79
N ASN A 317 -20.57 -0.67 -10.56
CA ASN A 317 -20.96 0.55 -9.89
C ASN A 317 -20.95 0.36 -8.38
N ALA A 318 -20.27 1.25 -7.67
CA ALA A 318 -20.10 1.26 -6.23
C ALA A 318 -20.52 2.59 -5.61
N TRP A 319 -20.67 2.60 -4.30
CA TRP A 319 -20.84 3.79 -3.47
C TRP A 319 -19.91 3.67 -2.26
N ALA A 320 -19.40 4.79 -1.74
CA ALA A 320 -18.64 4.81 -0.51
C ALA A 320 -19.47 4.52 0.75
N GLY A 321 -20.80 4.61 0.65
CA GLY A 321 -21.70 4.37 1.77
C GLY A 321 -23.15 4.21 1.36
N ASN A 322 -24.03 3.99 2.34
CA ASN A 322 -25.42 3.58 2.11
C ASN A 322 -26.41 4.74 1.93
N ASN A 323 -25.98 5.99 1.94
CA ASN A 323 -26.85 7.15 1.76
C ASN A 323 -26.67 7.78 0.37
N PRO A 324 -27.55 7.52 -0.61
CA PRO A 324 -27.41 8.02 -1.97
C PRO A 324 -27.57 9.55 -2.11
N LYS A 325 -28.00 10.25 -1.05
CA LYS A 325 -28.02 11.71 -1.01
C LYS A 325 -26.64 12.31 -0.63
N VAL A 326 -25.77 11.51 -0.03
CA VAL A 326 -24.45 11.92 0.44
C VAL A 326 -23.36 11.35 -0.49
N TYR A 327 -23.49 10.08 -0.85
CA TYR A 327 -22.48 9.37 -1.64
C TYR A 327 -22.92 9.25 -3.09
N VAL A 328 -22.07 9.70 -3.99
CA VAL A 328 -22.26 9.56 -5.45
C VAL A 328 -21.91 8.13 -5.85
N GLN A 329 -22.60 7.61 -6.85
CA GLN A 329 -22.25 6.34 -7.47
C GLN A 329 -21.05 6.53 -8.40
N HIS A 330 -20.04 5.67 -8.26
CA HIS A 330 -18.88 5.59 -9.13
C HIS A 330 -18.73 4.20 -9.72
N THR A 331 -18.20 4.14 -10.93
CA THR A 331 -17.77 2.86 -11.49
C THR A 331 -16.35 2.58 -11.02
N VAL A 332 -16.13 1.42 -10.42
CA VAL A 332 -14.81 1.00 -9.91
C VAL A 332 -14.36 -0.30 -10.55
N GLY A 333 -13.07 -0.43 -10.76
CA GLY A 333 -12.40 -1.67 -11.10
C GLY A 333 -11.47 -2.10 -9.96
N LEU A 334 -11.58 -3.35 -9.52
CA LEU A 334 -10.74 -3.93 -8.47
C LEU A 334 -10.04 -5.16 -9.02
N ALA A 335 -8.82 -5.44 -8.59
CA ALA A 335 -8.09 -6.65 -8.96
C ALA A 335 -7.14 -7.11 -7.87
N VAL A 336 -6.95 -8.42 -7.77
CA VAL A 336 -5.86 -9.07 -7.03
C VAL A 336 -5.07 -9.97 -7.97
N ASN A 337 -3.77 -10.08 -7.76
CA ASN A 337 -2.90 -11.03 -8.42
C ASN A 337 -2.06 -11.77 -7.39
N ILE A 338 -2.33 -13.05 -7.25
CA ILE A 338 -1.70 -13.98 -6.32
C ILE A 338 -0.81 -14.91 -7.13
N PRO A 339 0.46 -15.13 -6.78
CA PRO A 339 1.30 -16.12 -7.44
C PRO A 339 0.63 -17.50 -7.52
N GLU A 340 0.73 -18.15 -8.68
CA GLU A 340 0.02 -19.42 -8.97
C GLU A 340 0.38 -20.53 -7.97
N GLU A 341 1.58 -20.52 -7.40
CA GLU A 341 2.02 -21.49 -6.39
C GLU A 341 1.19 -21.45 -5.10
N TYR A 342 0.57 -20.32 -4.74
CA TYR A 342 -0.28 -20.19 -3.56
C TYR A 342 -1.75 -20.47 -3.86
N TYR A 343 -2.18 -20.31 -5.11
CA TYR A 343 -3.59 -20.43 -5.51
C TYR A 343 -4.13 -21.86 -5.34
N LYS A 344 -5.34 -21.99 -4.82
CA LYS A 344 -6.05 -23.27 -4.66
C LYS A 344 -7.39 -23.29 -5.38
N SER A 345 -8.23 -22.31 -5.15
CA SER A 345 -9.57 -22.21 -5.73
C SER A 345 -10.16 -20.83 -5.56
N GLU A 346 -11.20 -20.54 -6.30
CA GLU A 346 -12.02 -19.34 -6.16
C GLU A 346 -13.31 -19.63 -5.42
N THR A 347 -13.80 -18.63 -4.68
CA THR A 347 -15.12 -18.69 -4.07
C THR A 347 -15.69 -17.28 -3.89
N ARG A 348 -16.95 -17.24 -3.46
CA ARG A 348 -17.69 -16.03 -3.11
C ARG A 348 -18.42 -16.25 -1.80
N PHE A 349 -18.54 -15.20 -1.00
CA PHE A 349 -19.48 -15.19 0.12
C PHE A 349 -20.32 -13.91 0.11
N SER A 350 -21.52 -13.99 0.68
CA SER A 350 -22.41 -12.85 0.90
C SER A 350 -23.26 -13.13 2.13
N ASP A 351 -23.54 -12.11 2.94
CA ASP A 351 -24.48 -12.16 4.06
C ASP A 351 -25.92 -11.83 3.65
N MET A 352 -26.18 -11.72 2.35
CA MET A 352 -27.46 -11.30 1.79
C MET A 352 -27.77 -11.99 0.47
N GLU A 353 -29.07 -12.06 0.15
CA GLU A 353 -29.56 -12.51 -1.16
C GLU A 353 -29.19 -11.54 -2.26
N LYS A 354 -28.73 -12.05 -3.41
CA LYS A 354 -28.21 -11.28 -4.53
C LYS A 354 -29.18 -10.21 -5.03
N GLU A 355 -30.48 -10.49 -5.00
CA GLU A 355 -31.53 -9.60 -5.50
C GLU A 355 -31.70 -8.32 -4.67
N LYS A 356 -31.22 -8.33 -3.43
CA LYS A 356 -31.28 -7.19 -2.52
C LYS A 356 -30.06 -6.27 -2.60
N VAL A 357 -28.98 -6.75 -3.21
CA VAL A 357 -27.70 -6.04 -3.27
C VAL A 357 -27.84 -4.72 -4.04
N GLY A 358 -27.36 -3.62 -3.45
CA GLY A 358 -27.37 -2.30 -4.06
C GLY A 358 -28.76 -1.70 -4.31
N THR A 359 -29.84 -2.35 -3.83
CA THR A 359 -31.19 -1.80 -3.96
C THR A 359 -31.47 -0.76 -2.87
N TYR A 360 -32.45 0.12 -3.12
CA TYR A 360 -32.85 1.14 -2.16
C TYR A 360 -33.99 0.65 -1.27
N ASP A 361 -33.78 0.70 0.05
CA ASP A 361 -34.81 0.41 1.06
C ASP A 361 -35.57 1.70 1.35
N GLU A 362 -36.81 1.82 0.85
CA GLU A 362 -37.68 2.98 1.04
C GLU A 362 -38.01 3.26 2.50
N LYS A 363 -38.14 2.22 3.33
CA LYS A 363 -38.47 2.34 4.76
C LYS A 363 -37.26 2.84 5.55
N ALA A 364 -36.10 2.29 5.27
CA ALA A 364 -34.84 2.69 5.92
C ALA A 364 -34.26 3.96 5.30
N ARG A 365 -34.71 4.36 4.11
CA ARG A 365 -34.20 5.49 3.30
C ARG A 365 -32.69 5.40 3.03
N LYS A 366 -32.21 4.21 2.69
CA LYS A 366 -30.81 3.94 2.40
C LYS A 366 -30.64 2.77 1.44
N LEU A 367 -29.46 2.71 0.83
CA LEU A 367 -29.05 1.56 0.02
C LEU A 367 -28.78 0.35 0.91
N ILE A 368 -29.11 -0.81 0.41
CA ILE A 368 -28.76 -2.10 1.02
C ILE A 368 -27.35 -2.45 0.54
N MET A 369 -26.37 -2.35 1.46
CA MET A 369 -24.96 -2.59 1.22
C MET A 369 -24.52 -3.82 2.01
N PRO A 370 -24.49 -5.01 1.38
CA PRO A 370 -24.14 -6.25 2.05
C PRO A 370 -22.63 -6.36 2.30
N ASN A 371 -22.27 -7.29 3.19
CA ASN A 371 -20.91 -7.78 3.26
C ASN A 371 -20.80 -8.96 2.29
N GLN A 372 -20.12 -8.76 1.18
CA GLN A 372 -19.89 -9.80 0.18
C GLN A 372 -18.51 -9.63 -0.44
N ALA A 373 -17.87 -10.74 -0.77
CA ALA A 373 -16.53 -10.71 -1.35
C ALA A 373 -16.29 -11.83 -2.36
N LEU A 374 -15.43 -11.51 -3.31
CA LEU A 374 -14.79 -12.43 -4.23
C LEU A 374 -13.43 -12.79 -3.65
N VAL A 375 -13.18 -14.04 -3.32
CA VAL A 375 -11.91 -14.45 -2.71
C VAL A 375 -11.31 -15.67 -3.38
N ASP A 376 -9.98 -15.67 -3.44
CA ASP A 376 -9.17 -16.82 -3.79
C ASP A 376 -8.70 -17.50 -2.52
N ILE A 377 -8.98 -18.78 -2.39
CA ILE A 377 -8.45 -19.60 -1.32
C ILE A 377 -7.00 -19.92 -1.66
N VAL A 378 -6.13 -19.62 -0.72
CA VAL A 378 -4.70 -19.84 -0.85
C VAL A 378 -4.20 -20.77 0.25
N GLY A 379 -3.12 -21.46 -0.03
CA GLY A 379 -2.45 -22.32 0.91
C GLY A 379 -0.94 -22.19 0.77
N THR A 380 -0.28 -22.26 1.89
CA THR A 380 1.18 -22.20 1.91
C THR A 380 1.72 -23.13 2.99
N ASN A 381 2.93 -23.64 2.77
CA ASN A 381 3.73 -24.31 3.76
C ASN A 381 4.92 -23.44 4.21
N THR A 382 4.89 -22.16 3.80
CA THR A 382 5.93 -21.18 4.11
C THR A 382 5.47 -20.25 5.23
N ASP A 383 6.38 -19.44 5.70
CA ASP A 383 6.15 -18.32 6.61
C ASP A 383 6.04 -16.98 5.84
N HIS A 384 5.90 -17.02 4.52
CA HIS A 384 5.89 -15.85 3.67
C HIS A 384 4.93 -16.01 2.48
N ILE A 385 4.12 -14.96 2.21
CA ILE A 385 3.29 -14.82 1.00
C ILE A 385 3.49 -13.41 0.46
N ASN A 386 3.65 -13.31 -0.85
CA ASN A 386 3.74 -12.05 -1.58
C ASN A 386 2.65 -12.03 -2.65
N TYR A 387 1.88 -10.94 -2.76
CA TYR A 387 0.83 -10.76 -3.76
C TYR A 387 0.62 -9.28 -4.04
N TRP A 388 -0.29 -8.94 -4.95
CA TRP A 388 -0.58 -7.56 -5.34
C TRP A 388 -2.09 -7.33 -5.46
N PHE A 389 -2.50 -6.08 -5.24
CA PHE A 389 -3.83 -5.62 -5.60
C PHE A 389 -3.74 -4.29 -6.36
N ALA A 390 -4.77 -4.00 -7.17
CA ALA A 390 -4.88 -2.76 -7.95
C ALA A 390 -6.33 -2.28 -8.00
N ALA A 391 -6.51 -0.97 -8.16
CA ALA A 391 -7.82 -0.36 -8.31
C ALA A 391 -7.85 0.75 -9.36
N THR A 392 -9.05 1.08 -9.84
CA THR A 392 -9.34 2.21 -10.73
C THR A 392 -10.79 2.65 -10.55
N CYS A 393 -11.12 3.88 -10.96
CA CYS A 393 -12.50 4.35 -10.97
C CYS A 393 -12.76 5.31 -12.13
N ASP A 394 -14.04 5.65 -12.36
CA ASP A 394 -14.50 6.56 -13.42
C ASP A 394 -14.16 8.03 -13.19
N LEU A 395 -13.71 8.41 -11.98
CA LEU A 395 -13.20 9.76 -11.73
C LEU A 395 -11.90 10.05 -12.50
N GLU A 396 -11.09 9.01 -12.71
CA GLU A 396 -9.75 9.14 -13.30
C GLU A 396 -9.80 9.62 -14.75
N THR A 397 -9.28 10.83 -15.03
CA THR A 397 -9.12 11.32 -16.42
C THR A 397 -8.11 10.47 -17.21
N PHE A 398 -7.29 9.70 -16.53
CA PHE A 398 -6.25 8.80 -17.05
C PHE A 398 -6.61 7.30 -16.87
N GLY A 399 -7.80 6.99 -16.36
CA GLY A 399 -8.27 5.63 -16.07
C GLY A 399 -8.82 4.88 -17.28
N PHE A 400 -9.63 3.86 -17.02
CA PHE A 400 -10.17 2.97 -18.03
C PHE A 400 -11.62 3.33 -18.36
N LYS A 401 -11.99 3.18 -19.64
CA LYS A 401 -13.31 3.58 -20.13
C LYS A 401 -14.40 2.53 -19.89
N ASP A 402 -14.00 1.26 -19.78
CA ASP A 402 -14.90 0.12 -19.67
C ASP A 402 -14.18 -1.09 -19.04
N SER A 403 -14.97 -2.09 -18.67
CA SER A 403 -14.50 -3.36 -18.10
C SER A 403 -13.47 -4.06 -18.98
N LYS A 404 -13.67 -4.05 -20.31
CA LYS A 404 -12.76 -4.70 -21.25
C LYS A 404 -11.36 -4.07 -21.21
N ALA A 405 -11.29 -2.73 -21.14
CA ALA A 405 -10.01 -2.02 -21.03
C ALA A 405 -9.31 -2.35 -19.70
N TRP A 406 -10.07 -2.39 -18.60
CA TRP A 406 -9.57 -2.80 -17.29
C TRP A 406 -9.07 -4.24 -17.28
N PHE A 407 -9.84 -5.20 -17.79
CA PHE A 407 -9.45 -6.61 -17.80
C PHE A 407 -8.23 -6.87 -18.70
N ASN A 408 -8.14 -6.19 -19.85
CA ASN A 408 -6.93 -6.25 -20.68
C ASN A 408 -5.68 -5.70 -19.95
N TYR A 409 -5.85 -4.65 -19.15
CA TYR A 409 -4.78 -4.11 -18.33
C TYR A 409 -4.32 -5.12 -17.27
N VAL A 410 -5.23 -5.71 -16.49
CA VAL A 410 -4.85 -6.63 -15.42
C VAL A 410 -4.23 -7.94 -15.95
N ASP A 411 -4.63 -8.40 -17.14
CA ASP A 411 -3.97 -9.50 -17.83
C ASP A 411 -2.52 -9.17 -18.25
N ALA A 412 -2.29 -7.93 -18.69
CA ALA A 412 -0.96 -7.45 -19.02
C ALA A 412 -0.10 -7.24 -17.77
N TRP A 413 -0.70 -6.67 -16.73
CA TRP A 413 -0.10 -6.46 -15.41
C TRP A 413 0.37 -7.77 -14.76
N LYS A 414 -0.46 -8.84 -14.77
CA LYS A 414 -0.03 -10.17 -14.29
C LYS A 414 1.23 -10.65 -15.00
N LYS A 415 1.31 -10.51 -16.35
CA LYS A 415 2.47 -10.91 -17.14
C LYS A 415 3.70 -10.07 -16.83
N GLU A 416 3.49 -8.78 -16.54
CA GLU A 416 4.56 -7.87 -16.14
C GLU A 416 5.11 -8.25 -14.76
N LEU A 417 4.25 -8.52 -13.77
CA LEU A 417 4.66 -8.99 -12.44
C LEU A 417 5.39 -10.32 -12.47
N ALA A 418 5.01 -11.24 -13.39
CA ALA A 418 5.70 -12.50 -13.60
C ALA A 418 7.08 -12.37 -14.29
N SER A 419 7.44 -11.16 -14.70
CA SER A 419 8.73 -10.88 -15.38
C SER A 419 9.44 -9.71 -14.67
N PRO A 420 9.82 -9.83 -13.38
CA PRO A 420 10.45 -8.75 -12.63
C PRO A 420 11.72 -8.27 -13.33
N ALA A 421 12.04 -6.98 -13.18
CA ALA A 421 13.31 -6.45 -13.65
C ALA A 421 14.45 -7.14 -12.90
N GLN A 422 15.51 -7.44 -13.63
CA GLN A 422 16.74 -7.97 -13.03
C GLN A 422 17.59 -6.80 -12.58
N ILE A 423 18.06 -6.85 -11.33
CA ILE A 423 18.92 -5.83 -10.73
C ILE A 423 20.24 -6.48 -10.37
N ASP A 424 21.33 -6.00 -10.99
CA ASP A 424 22.69 -6.44 -10.72
C ASP A 424 23.49 -5.26 -10.14
N ILE A 425 24.12 -5.45 -8.99
CA ILE A 425 24.88 -4.41 -8.27
C ILE A 425 26.36 -4.76 -8.34
N THR A 426 27.19 -3.78 -8.74
CA THR A 426 28.66 -3.92 -8.76
C THR A 426 29.27 -2.73 -8.02
N GLU A 427 30.23 -3.02 -7.18
CA GLU A 427 31.08 -2.05 -6.48
C GLU A 427 32.29 -1.66 -7.36
#